data_fd86f57ed21714c4363bc828be459292
#
_entry.id   fd86f57ed21714c4363bc828be459292
#
_cell.length_a   1.000
_cell.length_b   1.000
_cell.length_c   1.000
_cell.angle_alpha   90.00
_cell.angle_beta   90.00
_cell.angle_gamma   90.00
#
_symmetry.space_group_name_H-M   'P 1'
#
loop_
_entity.id
_entity.type
_entity.pdbx_description
1 polymer ?
#
loop_
_entity_poly.entity_id
_entity_poly.type
_entity_poly.pdbx_seq_one_letter_code
_entity_poly.pdbx_strand_id
1 'polypeptide(L)'
;LQLARDLQMAIAEYAPGAEVVADGKMYVSRYIRKMPGKNADAAWEKGFYCPKCPTCGQPNFTKDPVAGSGRECVSCHTPIKRLSWRKTLEPRMGFCAEKEARPVPMHRPEHDFKTDDYYIGDPHRNLIAKQIFEVNGQALQIESTSNDSLVVIGQTDYKVCPACGYASETGIPLEHKNSRGYRCVNKEGNSAEYRLSH
;
A
#
# COMPACT_ATOMS: atom_id res chain seq x y z
N LEU A 1 18.77 13.34 -7.95
CA LEU A 1 18.92 12.67 -6.65
C LEU A 1 18.17 11.34 -6.66
N GLN A 2 18.81 10.26 -6.25
CA GLN A 2 18.19 8.94 -6.08
C GLN A 2 18.50 8.45 -4.68
N LEU A 3 17.47 8.15 -3.91
CA LEU A 3 17.57 7.53 -2.60
C LEU A 3 17.12 6.08 -2.72
N ALA A 4 17.91 5.15 -2.17
CA ALA A 4 17.61 3.72 -2.16
C ALA A 4 17.20 3.29 -0.75
N ARG A 5 16.09 2.59 -0.64
CA ARG A 5 15.57 1.91 0.55
C ARG A 5 14.89 0.64 0.09
N ASP A 6 14.78 -0.35 0.95
CA ASP A 6 13.86 -1.45 0.69
C ASP A 6 12.41 -0.92 0.62
N LEU A 7 11.54 -1.69 -0.01
CA LEU A 7 10.20 -1.20 -0.32
C LEU A 7 9.34 -1.04 0.93
N GLN A 8 9.56 -1.85 1.95
CA GLN A 8 8.88 -1.75 3.23
C GLN A 8 9.13 -0.39 3.90
N MET A 9 10.40 0.00 4.00
CA MET A 9 10.77 1.31 4.53
C MET A 9 10.34 2.45 3.59
N ALA A 10 10.43 2.23 2.28
CA ALA A 10 10.05 3.25 1.31
C ALA A 10 8.56 3.61 1.38
N ILE A 11 7.68 2.67 1.69
CA ILE A 11 6.25 2.94 1.91
C ILE A 11 6.03 3.83 3.13
N ALA A 12 6.82 3.65 4.19
CA ALA A 12 6.71 4.48 5.39
C ALA A 12 7.37 5.87 5.21
N GLU A 13 8.54 5.93 4.54
CA GLU A 13 9.34 7.15 4.48
C GLU A 13 9.08 8.01 3.24
N TYR A 14 8.69 7.40 2.10
CA TYR A 14 8.60 8.06 0.80
C TYR A 14 7.22 7.99 0.16
N ALA A 15 6.19 7.63 0.90
CA ALA A 15 4.82 7.66 0.40
C ALA A 15 4.43 9.04 -0.14
N PRO A 16 3.45 9.15 -1.04
CA PRO A 16 3.01 10.43 -1.57
C PRO A 16 2.57 11.40 -0.47
N GLY A 17 3.17 12.59 -0.42
CA GLY A 17 3.00 13.56 0.65
C GLY A 17 4.21 13.65 1.59
N ALA A 18 5.09 12.63 1.62
CA ALA A 18 6.30 12.66 2.42
C ALA A 18 7.23 13.80 2.00
N GLU A 19 7.80 14.47 2.99
CA GLU A 19 8.80 15.52 2.80
C GLU A 19 10.18 14.96 3.14
N VAL A 20 11.04 14.86 2.15
CA VAL A 20 12.37 14.27 2.27
C VAL A 20 13.42 15.35 2.13
N VAL A 21 14.26 15.51 3.15
CA VAL A 21 15.38 16.44 3.09
C VAL A 21 16.61 15.72 2.56
N ALA A 22 17.12 16.23 1.46
CA ALA A 22 18.34 15.71 0.86
C ALA A 22 19.10 16.85 0.17
N ASP A 23 20.44 16.82 0.24
CA ASP A 23 21.31 17.82 -0.35
C ASP A 23 20.91 19.28 -0.01
N GLY A 24 20.55 19.51 1.25
CA GLY A 24 20.16 20.84 1.75
C GLY A 24 18.83 21.39 1.20
N LYS A 25 18.02 20.56 0.56
CA LYS A 25 16.72 20.90 0.00
C LYS A 25 15.65 19.94 0.48
N MET A 26 14.42 20.40 0.51
CA MET A 26 13.25 19.59 0.81
C MET A 26 12.53 19.20 -0.49
N TYR A 27 12.27 17.92 -0.63
CA TYR A 27 11.55 17.31 -1.74
C TYR A 27 10.25 16.70 -1.24
N VAL A 28 9.14 16.99 -1.92
CA VAL A 28 7.84 16.39 -1.60
C VAL A 28 7.60 15.19 -2.51
N SER A 29 7.49 14.01 -1.95
CA SER A 29 7.10 12.81 -2.69
C SER A 29 5.66 12.97 -3.17
N ARG A 30 5.41 12.68 -4.44
CA ARG A 30 4.08 12.92 -5.02
C ARG A 30 3.64 11.87 -6.03
N TYR A 31 4.56 11.17 -6.63
CA TYR A 31 4.25 10.26 -7.74
C TYR A 31 4.68 8.84 -7.42
N ILE A 32 3.79 7.90 -7.70
CA ILE A 32 4.13 6.48 -7.74
C ILE A 32 4.65 6.17 -9.14
N ARG A 33 5.89 5.67 -9.25
CA ARG A 33 6.51 5.37 -10.53
C ARG A 33 5.85 4.18 -11.19
N LYS A 34 5.65 4.29 -12.50
CA LYS A 34 5.15 3.21 -13.35
C LYS A 34 6.28 2.38 -13.94
N MET A 35 6.00 1.13 -14.22
CA MET A 35 6.92 0.30 -15.00
C MET A 35 7.01 0.85 -16.44
N PRO A 36 8.23 1.04 -16.96
CA PRO A 36 8.42 1.45 -18.36
C PRO A 36 7.80 0.45 -19.33
N GLY A 37 7.19 0.95 -20.41
CA GLY A 37 6.64 0.11 -21.49
C GLY A 37 5.34 -0.65 -21.16
N LYS A 38 4.76 -0.45 -20.01
CA LYS A 38 3.43 -1.00 -19.65
C LYS A 38 2.37 0.08 -19.81
N ASN A 39 1.16 -0.32 -20.29
CA ASN A 39 0.00 0.54 -20.23
C ASN A 39 -0.24 0.98 -18.79
N ALA A 40 -0.82 2.17 -18.60
CA ALA A 40 -1.04 2.74 -17.29
C ALA A 40 -1.75 1.76 -16.34
N ASP A 41 -2.75 1.05 -16.86
CA ASP A 41 -3.56 0.11 -16.11
C ASP A 41 -2.77 -1.13 -15.67
N ALA A 42 -1.91 -1.69 -16.52
CA ALA A 42 -1.13 -2.88 -16.23
C ALA A 42 -0.14 -2.70 -15.06
N ALA A 43 0.30 -1.48 -14.79
CA ALA A 43 1.17 -1.19 -13.64
C ALA A 43 0.42 -1.29 -12.30
N TRP A 44 -0.91 -1.14 -12.33
CA TRP A 44 -1.79 -1.09 -11.17
C TRP A 44 -2.66 -2.34 -11.00
N GLU A 45 -2.69 -3.24 -12.00
CA GLU A 45 -3.56 -4.42 -12.02
C GLU A 45 -3.17 -5.52 -11.01
N LYS A 46 -1.94 -5.54 -10.54
CA LYS A 46 -1.45 -6.58 -9.63
C LYS A 46 -1.83 -6.38 -8.16
N GLY A 47 -2.64 -5.37 -7.87
CA GLY A 47 -3.11 -5.13 -6.51
C GLY A 47 -4.08 -6.22 -6.04
N PHE A 48 -4.10 -6.45 -4.76
CA PHE A 48 -5.07 -7.27 -4.06
C PHE A 48 -5.95 -6.40 -3.17
N TYR A 49 -7.05 -6.95 -2.69
CA TYR A 49 -7.90 -6.29 -1.72
C TYR A 49 -7.61 -6.86 -0.34
N CYS A 50 -7.49 -5.98 0.66
CA CYS A 50 -7.16 -6.36 2.02
C CYS A 50 -8.03 -5.60 3.04
N PRO A 51 -9.24 -6.05 3.34
CA PRO A 51 -10.00 -5.53 4.46
C PRO A 51 -9.54 -6.15 5.77
N LYS A 52 -9.56 -5.37 6.85
CA LYS A 52 -9.47 -5.89 8.21
C LYS A 52 -10.85 -6.39 8.66
N CYS A 53 -10.88 -7.53 9.32
CA CYS A 53 -12.08 -7.98 10.00
C CYS A 53 -12.46 -7.01 11.13
N PRO A 54 -13.70 -6.52 11.19
CA PRO A 54 -14.11 -5.58 12.24
C PRO A 54 -14.16 -6.22 13.64
N THR A 55 -14.23 -7.54 13.70
CA THR A 55 -14.36 -8.28 14.97
C THR A 55 -13.02 -8.72 15.55
N CYS A 56 -12.18 -9.37 14.73
CA CYS A 56 -10.90 -9.94 15.22
C CYS A 56 -9.66 -9.25 14.69
N GLY A 57 -9.81 -8.23 13.82
CA GLY A 57 -8.68 -7.50 13.24
C GLY A 57 -7.91 -8.26 12.14
N GLN A 58 -8.26 -9.54 11.89
CA GLN A 58 -7.58 -10.38 10.89
C GLN A 58 -7.64 -9.76 9.49
N PRO A 59 -6.50 -9.57 8.79
CA PRO A 59 -6.51 -9.16 7.38
C PRO A 59 -7.00 -10.30 6.48
N ASN A 60 -7.78 -9.94 5.47
CA ASN A 60 -8.34 -10.89 4.52
C ASN A 60 -7.92 -10.48 3.11
N PHE A 61 -7.18 -11.36 2.44
CA PHE A 61 -6.60 -11.07 1.12
C PHE A 61 -7.41 -11.72 0.01
N THR A 62 -7.71 -10.96 -1.05
CA THR A 62 -8.32 -11.50 -2.26
C THR A 62 -7.93 -10.68 -3.50
N LYS A 63 -7.84 -11.33 -4.65
CA LYS A 63 -7.64 -10.64 -5.93
C LYS A 63 -8.94 -10.07 -6.50
N ASP A 64 -10.05 -10.68 -6.17
CA ASP A 64 -11.37 -10.28 -6.66
C ASP A 64 -12.38 -10.19 -5.51
N PRO A 65 -12.83 -8.98 -5.14
CA PRO A 65 -13.81 -8.80 -4.09
C PRO A 65 -15.23 -9.16 -4.55
N VAL A 66 -15.47 -9.26 -5.85
CA VAL A 66 -16.79 -9.52 -6.44
C VAL A 66 -17.07 -11.02 -6.58
N ALA A 67 -16.04 -11.82 -6.80
CA ALA A 67 -16.15 -13.27 -7.04
C ALA A 67 -16.58 -14.10 -5.82
N GLY A 68 -16.86 -13.48 -4.69
CA GLY A 68 -17.32 -14.17 -3.48
C GLY A 68 -18.45 -13.42 -2.82
N SER A 69 -19.65 -13.89 -3.01
CA SER A 69 -20.81 -13.51 -2.19
C SER A 69 -20.52 -13.81 -0.72
N GLY A 70 -20.81 -12.86 0.15
CA GLY A 70 -20.77 -13.09 1.59
C GLY A 70 -19.37 -13.49 2.08
N ARG A 71 -18.41 -12.62 1.89
CA ARG A 71 -17.07 -12.91 2.38
C ARG A 71 -17.03 -12.80 3.87
N GLU A 72 -16.73 -13.92 4.45
CA GLU A 72 -16.51 -14.05 5.86
C GLU A 72 -15.02 -13.95 6.16
N CYS A 73 -14.71 -13.48 7.36
CA CYS A 73 -13.35 -13.48 7.86
C CYS A 73 -12.82 -14.92 7.91
N VAL A 74 -11.61 -15.11 7.41
CA VAL A 74 -10.94 -16.44 7.38
C VAL A 74 -10.69 -17.01 8.79
N SER A 75 -10.70 -16.15 9.82
CA SER A 75 -10.44 -16.55 11.20
C SER A 75 -11.71 -16.71 12.05
N CYS A 76 -12.58 -15.72 12.07
CA CYS A 76 -13.74 -15.69 12.97
C CYS A 76 -15.09 -15.77 12.25
N HIS A 77 -15.10 -15.94 10.96
CA HIS A 77 -16.29 -16.08 10.09
C HIS A 77 -17.27 -14.88 10.13
N THR A 78 -16.85 -13.76 10.72
CA THR A 78 -17.66 -12.52 10.68
C THR A 78 -17.77 -12.00 9.26
N PRO A 79 -18.97 -11.62 8.78
CA PRO A 79 -19.16 -11.05 7.44
C PRO A 79 -18.39 -9.73 7.27
N ILE A 80 -17.65 -9.62 6.17
CA ILE A 80 -16.88 -8.43 5.82
C ILE A 80 -17.66 -7.63 4.77
N LYS A 81 -18.06 -6.40 5.12
CA LYS A 81 -18.83 -5.52 4.24
C LYS A 81 -18.03 -5.12 3.00
N ARG A 82 -18.67 -5.06 1.84
CA ARG A 82 -18.04 -4.67 0.55
C ARG A 82 -17.31 -3.32 0.62
N LEU A 83 -17.84 -2.36 1.35
CA LEU A 83 -17.22 -1.03 1.51
C LEU A 83 -15.86 -1.05 2.22
N SER A 84 -15.54 -2.13 2.93
CA SER A 84 -14.25 -2.29 3.62
C SER A 84 -13.13 -2.79 2.69
N TRP A 85 -13.47 -3.19 1.46
CA TRP A 85 -12.53 -3.74 0.50
C TRP A 85 -11.75 -2.62 -0.18
N ARG A 86 -10.52 -2.38 0.27
CA ARG A 86 -9.60 -1.42 -0.35
C ARG A 86 -8.62 -2.16 -1.24
N LYS A 87 -8.45 -1.67 -2.45
CA LYS A 87 -7.44 -2.20 -3.38
C LYS A 87 -6.07 -1.72 -2.92
N THR A 88 -5.10 -2.63 -2.90
CA THR A 88 -3.71 -2.30 -2.61
C THR A 88 -2.92 -2.13 -3.90
N LEU A 89 -1.79 -1.42 -3.81
CA LEU A 89 -0.86 -1.21 -4.89
C LEU A 89 0.56 -1.35 -4.35
N GLU A 90 1.35 -2.20 -5.00
CA GLU A 90 2.76 -2.37 -4.69
C GLU A 90 3.61 -1.41 -5.55
N PRO A 91 4.25 -0.39 -4.95
CA PRO A 91 5.02 0.60 -5.71
C PRO A 91 6.42 0.09 -6.07
N ARG A 92 6.52 -0.99 -6.85
CA ARG A 92 7.77 -1.70 -7.19
C ARG A 92 8.86 -0.82 -7.78
N MET A 93 8.47 0.24 -8.47
CA MET A 93 9.42 1.20 -9.06
C MET A 93 9.69 2.39 -8.14
N GLY A 94 9.14 2.35 -6.90
CA GLY A 94 9.30 3.41 -5.91
C GLY A 94 8.51 4.67 -6.23
N PHE A 95 9.00 5.77 -5.69
CA PHE A 95 8.33 7.06 -5.72
C PHE A 95 9.17 8.11 -6.45
N CYS A 96 8.53 9.21 -6.86
CA CYS A 96 9.20 10.41 -7.34
C CYS A 96 8.67 11.64 -6.60
N ALA A 97 9.57 12.56 -6.31
CA ALA A 97 9.22 13.87 -5.81
C ALA A 97 8.67 14.79 -6.91
N GLU A 98 8.06 15.88 -6.47
CA GLU A 98 7.80 17.04 -7.31
C GLU A 98 9.11 17.57 -7.90
N LYS A 99 9.03 18.17 -9.10
CA LYS A 99 10.22 18.68 -9.78
C LYS A 99 10.89 19.82 -9.01
N GLU A 100 10.10 20.64 -8.35
CA GLU A 100 10.58 21.81 -7.64
C GLU A 100 10.88 21.46 -6.19
N ALA A 101 12.16 21.57 -5.81
CA ALA A 101 12.57 21.44 -4.42
C ALA A 101 12.30 22.75 -3.66
N ARG A 102 12.03 22.63 -2.37
CA ARG A 102 11.74 23.76 -1.49
C ARG A 102 12.92 24.01 -0.52
N PRO A 103 13.06 25.21 0.02
CA PRO A 103 13.95 25.42 1.16
C PRO A 103 13.55 24.54 2.34
N VAL A 104 14.53 24.06 3.10
CA VAL A 104 14.23 23.28 4.31
C VAL A 104 13.62 24.21 5.35
N PRO A 105 12.43 23.91 5.90
CA PRO A 105 11.83 24.73 6.93
C PRO A 105 12.63 24.65 8.26
N MET A 106 12.54 25.67 9.10
CA MET A 106 13.20 25.67 10.41
C MET A 106 12.75 24.53 11.32
N HIS A 107 11.46 24.17 11.24
CA HIS A 107 10.89 23.02 11.93
C HIS A 107 10.63 21.93 10.91
N ARG A 108 11.24 20.78 11.08
CA ARG A 108 10.92 19.60 10.28
C ARG A 108 9.49 19.16 10.61
N PRO A 109 8.60 19.08 9.63
CA PRO A 109 7.33 18.41 9.87
C PRO A 109 7.60 16.94 10.19
N GLU A 110 7.01 16.46 11.26
CA GLU A 110 7.01 15.04 11.58
C GLU A 110 6.01 14.36 10.65
N HIS A 111 6.52 13.55 9.73
CA HIS A 111 5.68 12.69 8.89
C HIS A 111 5.57 11.33 9.55
N ASP A 112 4.40 11.03 10.03
CA ASP A 112 4.07 9.75 10.63
C ASP A 112 3.22 8.92 9.64
N PHE A 113 3.87 8.40 8.60
CA PHE A 113 3.25 7.43 7.71
C PHE A 113 3.20 6.09 8.42
N LYS A 114 2.03 5.78 8.95
CA LYS A 114 1.82 4.51 9.66
C LYS A 114 1.66 3.38 8.66
N THR A 115 2.37 2.32 8.93
CA THR A 115 2.20 1.03 8.27
C THR A 115 1.77 -0.01 9.30
N ASP A 116 1.03 -1.00 8.83
CA ASP A 116 0.69 -2.18 9.60
C ASP A 116 1.39 -3.39 8.96
N ASP A 117 2.05 -4.18 9.78
CA ASP A 117 2.67 -5.42 9.36
C ASP A 117 1.74 -6.59 9.67
N TYR A 118 1.49 -7.41 8.66
CA TYR A 118 0.63 -8.58 8.80
C TYR A 118 1.38 -9.84 8.43
N TYR A 119 1.35 -10.80 9.34
CA TYR A 119 1.76 -12.15 9.06
C TYR A 119 0.66 -12.85 8.26
N ILE A 120 0.99 -13.37 7.10
CA ILE A 120 0.08 -14.12 6.23
C ILE A 120 0.42 -15.60 6.13
N GLY A 121 1.48 -16.03 6.80
CA GLY A 121 1.98 -17.41 6.73
C GLY A 121 2.54 -17.77 5.37
N ASP A 122 2.70 -19.07 5.13
CA ASP A 122 3.06 -19.58 3.82
C ASP A 122 1.83 -19.55 2.88
N PRO A 123 1.87 -18.77 1.77
CA PRO A 123 0.78 -18.73 0.79
C PRO A 123 0.51 -20.08 0.14
N HIS A 124 1.45 -21.00 0.16
CA HIS A 124 1.30 -22.36 -0.33
C HIS A 124 0.88 -23.36 0.76
N ARG A 125 0.77 -22.90 2.01
CA ARG A 125 0.39 -23.72 3.19
C ARG A 125 1.26 -24.97 3.39
N ASN A 126 2.54 -24.89 3.08
CA ASN A 126 3.49 -25.96 3.33
C ASN A 126 3.85 -26.00 4.83
N LEU A 127 3.00 -26.60 5.62
CA LEU A 127 3.24 -26.79 7.04
C LEU A 127 4.40 -27.80 7.24
N ILE A 128 5.43 -27.39 7.98
CA ILE A 128 6.51 -28.28 8.41
C ILE A 128 6.06 -29.05 9.65
N ALA A 129 5.43 -28.37 10.58
CA ALA A 129 4.96 -28.97 11.82
C ALA A 129 3.69 -28.29 12.30
N LYS A 130 2.83 -29.08 12.93
CA LYS A 130 1.64 -28.63 13.62
C LYS A 130 1.64 -29.25 15.02
N GLN A 131 1.59 -28.41 16.03
CA GLN A 131 1.51 -28.84 17.43
C GLN A 131 0.27 -28.26 18.07
N ILE A 132 -0.41 -29.05 18.85
CA ILE A 132 -1.59 -28.64 19.62
C ILE A 132 -1.25 -28.77 21.10
N PHE A 133 -1.39 -27.68 21.82
CA PHE A 133 -1.20 -27.61 23.26
C PHE A 133 -2.53 -27.30 23.92
N GLU A 134 -2.77 -27.90 25.05
CA GLU A 134 -3.91 -27.55 25.88
C GLU A 134 -3.44 -26.64 27.03
N VAL A 135 -3.98 -25.44 27.09
CA VAL A 135 -3.66 -24.45 28.12
C VAL A 135 -4.96 -23.98 28.76
N ASN A 136 -5.13 -24.26 30.04
CA ASN A 136 -6.33 -23.89 30.81
C ASN A 136 -7.65 -24.33 30.15
N GLY A 137 -7.68 -25.53 29.56
CA GLY A 137 -8.86 -26.08 28.89
C GLY A 137 -9.13 -25.48 27.50
N GLN A 138 -8.20 -24.69 26.97
CA GLN A 138 -8.25 -24.16 25.59
C GLN A 138 -7.15 -24.77 24.74
N ALA A 139 -7.51 -25.21 23.54
CA ALA A 139 -6.54 -25.73 22.57
C ALA A 139 -5.80 -24.57 21.90
N LEU A 140 -4.49 -24.53 22.08
CA LEU A 140 -3.57 -23.63 21.34
C LEU A 140 -2.90 -24.42 20.23
N GLN A 141 -3.10 -24.00 18.99
CA GLN A 141 -2.48 -24.60 17.83
C GLN A 141 -1.29 -23.74 17.37
N ILE A 142 -0.13 -24.36 17.28
CA ILE A 142 1.08 -23.74 16.72
C ILE A 142 1.40 -24.44 15.40
N GLU A 143 1.54 -23.62 14.35
CA GLU A 143 1.93 -24.07 13.02
C GLU A 143 3.30 -23.49 12.68
N SER A 144 4.17 -24.32 12.10
CA SER A 144 5.49 -23.92 11.62
C SER A 144 5.56 -24.13 10.12
N THR A 145 6.05 -23.13 9.42
CA THR A 145 6.21 -23.14 7.96
C THR A 145 7.64 -22.77 7.59
N SER A 146 8.06 -23.08 6.36
CA SER A 146 9.41 -22.77 5.87
C SER A 146 9.51 -21.45 5.12
N ASN A 147 8.38 -20.91 4.63
CA ASN A 147 8.32 -19.74 3.77
C ASN A 147 7.22 -18.77 4.23
N ASP A 148 7.41 -18.24 5.42
CA ASP A 148 6.48 -17.27 5.94
C ASP A 148 6.60 -15.94 5.21
N SER A 149 5.47 -15.31 4.97
CA SER A 149 5.39 -14.01 4.34
C SER A 149 4.79 -12.98 5.29
N LEU A 150 5.41 -11.82 5.30
CA LEU A 150 4.85 -10.61 5.90
C LEU A 150 4.33 -9.70 4.79
N VAL A 151 3.21 -9.05 5.03
CA VAL A 151 2.69 -7.99 4.18
C VAL A 151 2.65 -6.70 4.97
N VAL A 152 3.32 -5.69 4.44
CA VAL A 152 3.29 -4.33 4.98
C VAL A 152 2.21 -3.54 4.24
N ILE A 153 1.30 -2.93 4.98
CA ILE A 153 0.21 -2.14 4.40
C ILE A 153 0.21 -0.75 5.02
N GLY A 154 0.31 0.28 4.18
CA GLY A 154 0.12 1.66 4.59
C GLY A 154 -1.31 1.89 5.08
N GLN A 155 -1.48 2.72 6.11
CA GLN A 155 -2.81 3.04 6.65
C GLN A 155 -3.54 4.09 5.81
N THR A 156 -2.83 4.82 4.95
CA THR A 156 -3.36 5.91 4.13
C THR A 156 -3.91 5.40 2.80
N ASP A 157 -5.08 5.88 2.43
CA ASP A 157 -5.68 5.65 1.11
C ASP A 157 -5.31 6.80 0.17
N TYR A 158 -4.80 6.48 -1.02
CA TYR A 158 -4.39 7.46 -2.03
C TYR A 158 -5.27 7.39 -3.26
N LYS A 159 -5.70 8.55 -3.75
CA LYS A 159 -6.23 8.71 -5.10
C LYS A 159 -5.07 8.87 -6.07
N VAL A 160 -4.96 7.97 -7.03
CA VAL A 160 -3.82 7.87 -7.94
C VAL A 160 -4.26 8.17 -9.37
N CYS A 161 -3.56 9.09 -10.02
CA CYS A 161 -3.76 9.37 -11.44
C CYS A 161 -3.22 8.22 -12.31
N PRO A 162 -4.07 7.55 -13.11
CA PRO A 162 -3.63 6.44 -13.94
C PRO A 162 -2.65 6.89 -15.04
N ALA A 163 -2.72 8.15 -15.47
CA ALA A 163 -1.85 8.67 -16.53
C ALA A 163 -0.42 8.93 -16.06
N CYS A 164 -0.19 9.60 -14.93
CA CYS A 164 1.15 10.03 -14.51
C CYS A 164 1.63 9.48 -13.15
N GLY A 165 0.77 8.80 -12.40
CA GLY A 165 1.12 8.29 -11.07
C GLY A 165 1.06 9.34 -9.95
N TYR A 166 0.59 10.57 -10.22
CA TYR A 166 0.32 11.55 -9.17
C TYR A 166 -0.60 10.93 -8.12
N ALA A 167 -0.25 11.05 -6.86
CA ALA A 167 -1.02 10.46 -5.78
C ALA A 167 -1.22 11.46 -4.63
N SER A 168 -2.42 11.47 -4.07
CA SER A 168 -2.81 12.35 -2.97
C SER A 168 -3.96 11.73 -2.17
N GLU A 169 -3.98 12.01 -0.89
CA GLU A 169 -5.06 11.61 0.02
C GLU A 169 -6.36 12.38 -0.26
N THR A 170 -6.25 13.66 -0.56
CA THR A 170 -7.40 14.56 -0.71
C THR A 170 -8.01 14.55 -2.10
N GLY A 171 -7.30 14.07 -3.11
CA GLY A 171 -7.74 14.01 -4.49
C GLY A 171 -6.69 14.49 -5.49
N ILE A 172 -7.04 14.38 -6.77
CA ILE A 172 -6.16 14.78 -7.88
C ILE A 172 -6.68 16.09 -8.45
N PRO A 173 -5.87 17.17 -8.46
CA PRO A 173 -6.27 18.40 -9.13
C PRO A 173 -6.50 18.17 -10.62
N LEU A 174 -7.52 18.79 -11.20
CA LEU A 174 -7.82 18.70 -12.64
C LEU A 174 -6.63 19.13 -13.49
N GLU A 175 -5.92 20.15 -13.02
CA GLU A 175 -4.72 20.68 -13.67
C GLU A 175 -3.47 20.34 -12.85
N HIS A 176 -3.02 19.10 -12.89
CA HIS A 176 -1.78 18.69 -12.25
C HIS A 176 -0.68 18.43 -13.29
N LYS A 177 0.57 18.52 -12.83
CA LYS A 177 1.76 18.21 -13.63
C LYS A 177 2.18 16.75 -13.40
N ASN A 178 2.89 16.17 -14.35
CA ASN A 178 3.59 14.91 -14.16
C ASN A 178 4.94 15.12 -13.44
N SER A 179 5.64 14.04 -13.11
CA SER A 179 6.94 14.09 -12.41
C SER A 179 8.06 14.83 -13.17
N ARG A 180 7.89 15.07 -14.48
CA ARG A 180 8.80 15.86 -15.29
C ARG A 180 8.43 17.35 -15.34
N GLY A 181 7.32 17.74 -14.71
CA GLY A 181 6.81 19.10 -14.66
C GLY A 181 5.93 19.51 -15.85
N TYR A 182 5.56 18.57 -16.74
CA TYR A 182 4.63 18.83 -17.84
C TYR A 182 3.18 18.60 -17.38
N ARG A 183 2.25 19.33 -17.99
CA ARG A 183 0.81 19.13 -17.73
C ARG A 183 0.40 17.67 -18.02
N CYS A 184 -0.34 17.07 -17.10
CA CYS A 184 -0.82 15.71 -17.27
C CYS A 184 -1.86 15.61 -18.37
N VAL A 185 -1.86 14.49 -19.10
CA VAL A 185 -2.87 14.19 -20.13
C VAL A 185 -4.24 13.85 -19.57
N ASN A 186 -4.34 13.51 -18.29
CA ASN A 186 -5.60 13.24 -17.60
C ASN A 186 -6.31 14.56 -17.28
N LYS A 187 -7.10 15.05 -18.22
CA LYS A 187 -7.85 16.30 -18.08
C LYS A 187 -9.16 16.17 -17.30
N GLU A 188 -9.65 14.97 -17.15
CA GLU A 188 -10.93 14.67 -16.49
C GLU A 188 -10.77 14.43 -14.99
N GLY A 189 -9.53 14.39 -14.47
CA GLY A 189 -9.26 14.12 -13.05
C GLY A 189 -9.59 12.68 -12.63
N ASN A 190 -9.70 11.76 -13.60
CA ASN A 190 -9.93 10.34 -13.31
C ASN A 190 -8.87 9.81 -12.35
N SER A 191 -9.32 9.14 -11.31
CA SER A 191 -8.44 8.52 -10.31
C SER A 191 -8.99 7.20 -9.84
N ALA A 192 -8.10 6.32 -9.39
CA ALA A 192 -8.45 5.13 -8.65
C ALA A 192 -7.85 5.21 -7.25
N GLU A 193 -8.56 4.66 -6.29
CA GLU A 193 -8.16 4.68 -4.88
C GLU A 193 -7.38 3.42 -4.55
N TYR A 194 -6.21 3.61 -3.95
CA TYR A 194 -5.32 2.53 -3.56
C TYR A 194 -4.71 2.77 -2.18
N ARG A 195 -4.44 1.66 -1.50
CA ARG A 195 -3.57 1.62 -0.32
C ARG A 195 -2.23 1.03 -0.72
N LEU A 196 -1.13 1.56 -0.23
CA LEU A 196 0.20 1.01 -0.53
C LEU A 196 0.44 -0.29 0.23
N SER A 197 1.13 -1.24 -0.42
CA SER A 197 1.46 -2.53 0.18
C SER A 197 2.77 -3.09 -0.38
N HIS A 198 3.42 -3.95 0.40
CA HIS A 198 4.59 -4.74 -0.01
C HIS A 198 4.53 -6.11 0.64
#